data_60f5a9a7d8eac1f55f0bd76a783eee35
#
_entry.id   60f5a9a7d8eac1f55f0bd76a783eee35
#
_cell.length_a   1.000
_cell.length_b   1.000
_cell.length_c   1.000
_cell.angle_alpha   90.00
_cell.angle_beta   90.00
_cell.angle_gamma   90.00
#
_symmetry.space_group_name_H-M   'P 1'
#
loop_
_entity.id
_entity.type
_entity.pdbx_description
1 polymer ?
#
loop_
_entity_poly.entity_id
_entity_poly.type
_entity_poly.pdbx_seq_one_letter_code
_entity_poly.pdbx_strand_id
1 'polypeptide(L)'
;MAIVLVPNVQMSHLVSEWSVPAVRQFSLSLARSHRLIRYDSTGSGLSPSASPRFDLESLAADIPALLDGLALDRAALFGNITGGLPAMTFAAANPGRVSHLVLWNSFARNTDHGANPRLTSLFAMAATDWELFTESISQAALGWRDSEAARGWAATLRAATEPVSFHRYLAERQSWDVTDLLAHIQCPTLVLFDPTNRLASEERSRELAAAIPNATFMRATSESGMPDAPTIALIEQFLRDAKTATFDRPPGGLSLREVDVLRELATGATNAEIAERLSISINTVARHLTHIYVKTGSSNRVEAVRYAERRELVD
;
A
#
# COMPACT_ATOMS: atom_id res chain seq x y z
N MET A 1 -7.38 15.91 11.40
CA MET A 1 -7.29 15.88 9.93
C MET A 1 -8.37 14.98 9.38
N ALA A 2 -8.65 15.03 8.05
CA ALA A 2 -9.47 14.01 7.40
C ALA A 2 -8.60 12.83 6.95
N ILE A 3 -9.13 11.61 7.09
CA ILE A 3 -8.54 10.36 6.58
C ILE A 3 -9.60 9.69 5.71
N VAL A 4 -9.25 9.36 4.47
CA VAL A 4 -10.08 8.56 3.56
C VAL A 4 -9.55 7.14 3.55
N LEU A 5 -10.38 6.18 3.93
CA LEU A 5 -10.08 4.75 3.77
C LEU A 5 -10.45 4.34 2.34
N VAL A 6 -9.43 4.15 1.51
CA VAL A 6 -9.61 3.65 0.14
C VAL A 6 -9.76 2.13 0.21
N PRO A 7 -10.94 1.60 -0.15
CA PRO A 7 -11.30 0.22 0.14
C PRO A 7 -10.53 -0.79 -0.71
N ASN A 8 -10.48 -2.03 -0.24
CA ASN A 8 -10.08 -3.16 -1.08
C ASN A 8 -11.14 -3.35 -2.17
N VAL A 9 -10.76 -3.05 -3.42
CA VAL A 9 -11.68 -2.96 -4.56
C VAL A 9 -12.45 -4.27 -4.75
N GLN A 10 -13.76 -4.19 -4.90
CA GLN A 10 -14.69 -5.31 -5.05
C GLN A 10 -14.74 -6.29 -3.85
N MET A 11 -14.14 -5.91 -2.73
CA MET A 11 -14.08 -6.74 -1.52
C MET A 11 -14.50 -5.98 -0.26
N SER A 12 -15.12 -4.81 -0.40
CA SER A 12 -15.61 -4.01 0.73
C SER A 12 -17.08 -3.65 0.60
N HIS A 13 -17.75 -3.56 1.73
CA HIS A 13 -19.15 -3.18 1.86
C HIS A 13 -19.37 -2.51 3.23
N LEU A 14 -19.64 -1.22 3.25
CA LEU A 14 -19.68 -0.38 4.45
C LEU A 14 -20.47 -0.95 5.62
N VAL A 15 -21.68 -1.49 5.33
CA VAL A 15 -22.55 -2.05 6.37
C VAL A 15 -22.09 -3.43 6.81
N SER A 16 -21.73 -4.32 5.87
CA SER A 16 -21.30 -5.67 6.18
C SER A 16 -19.98 -5.68 6.95
N GLU A 17 -18.99 -4.89 6.53
CA GLU A 17 -17.71 -4.74 7.24
C GLU A 17 -17.88 -4.28 8.68
N TRP A 18 -18.91 -3.49 8.99
CA TRP A 18 -19.13 -3.01 10.35
C TRP A 18 -19.49 -4.13 11.32
N SER A 19 -19.96 -5.27 10.83
CA SER A 19 -20.17 -6.48 11.64
C SER A 19 -18.86 -7.17 12.02
N VAL A 20 -17.75 -6.91 11.29
CA VAL A 20 -16.41 -7.44 11.61
C VAL A 20 -15.80 -6.62 12.74
N PRO A 21 -15.60 -7.19 13.94
CA PRO A 21 -15.15 -6.43 15.12
C PRO A 21 -13.85 -5.65 14.89
N ALA A 22 -12.87 -6.24 14.19
CA ALA A 22 -11.59 -5.60 13.90
C ALA A 22 -11.74 -4.36 13.02
N VAL A 23 -12.61 -4.38 12.00
CA VAL A 23 -12.90 -3.19 11.15
C VAL A 23 -13.52 -2.08 11.98
N ARG A 24 -14.50 -2.42 12.80
CA ARG A 24 -15.17 -1.46 13.68
C ARG A 24 -14.19 -0.85 14.69
N GLN A 25 -13.36 -1.67 15.34
CA GLN A 25 -12.35 -1.22 16.29
C GLN A 25 -11.32 -0.31 15.66
N PHE A 26 -10.75 -0.70 14.50
CA PHE A 26 -9.83 0.12 13.72
C PHE A 26 -10.44 1.47 13.36
N SER A 27 -11.65 1.45 12.79
CA SER A 27 -12.36 2.65 12.37
C SER A 27 -12.65 3.59 13.54
N LEU A 28 -13.17 3.08 14.66
CA LEU A 28 -13.47 3.87 15.84
C LEU A 28 -12.20 4.42 16.50
N SER A 29 -11.09 3.69 16.46
CA SER A 29 -9.82 4.17 17.00
C SER A 29 -9.30 5.38 16.23
N LEU A 30 -9.28 5.34 14.91
CA LEU A 30 -8.89 6.49 14.09
C LEU A 30 -9.88 7.66 14.20
N ALA A 31 -11.18 7.37 14.33
CA ALA A 31 -12.21 8.39 14.46
C ALA A 31 -12.17 9.18 15.77
N ARG A 32 -11.42 8.73 16.79
CA ARG A 32 -11.20 9.50 18.04
C ARG A 32 -10.44 10.80 17.82
N SER A 33 -9.51 10.80 16.85
CA SER A 33 -8.58 11.93 16.62
C SER A 33 -8.73 12.55 15.24
N HIS A 34 -9.47 11.89 14.33
CA HIS A 34 -9.57 12.27 12.93
C HIS A 34 -11.01 12.23 12.41
N ARG A 35 -11.30 13.02 11.36
CA ARG A 35 -12.52 12.83 10.57
C ARG A 35 -12.29 11.64 9.63
N LEU A 36 -12.80 10.48 10.00
CA LEU A 36 -12.69 9.27 9.19
C LEU A 36 -13.79 9.23 8.13
N ILE A 37 -13.39 8.98 6.89
CA ILE A 37 -14.27 8.85 5.73
C ILE A 37 -14.11 7.45 5.19
N ARG A 38 -15.22 6.70 5.08
CA ARG A 38 -15.30 5.38 4.48
C ARG A 38 -16.30 5.44 3.33
N TYR A 39 -16.03 4.70 2.28
CA TYR A 39 -16.91 4.61 1.11
C TYR A 39 -16.77 3.23 0.46
N ASP A 40 -17.75 2.85 -0.34
CA ASP A 40 -17.67 1.73 -1.25
C ASP A 40 -17.31 2.25 -2.63
N SER A 41 -16.31 1.66 -3.29
CA SER A 41 -15.89 2.04 -4.64
C SER A 41 -17.05 1.88 -5.62
N THR A 42 -17.09 2.71 -6.64
CA THR A 42 -18.09 2.63 -7.70
C THR A 42 -18.18 1.21 -8.26
N GLY A 43 -19.39 0.65 -8.27
CA GLY A 43 -19.67 -0.72 -8.69
C GLY A 43 -19.49 -1.77 -7.60
N SER A 44 -19.35 -1.38 -6.32
CA SER A 44 -19.22 -2.27 -5.17
C SER A 44 -20.16 -1.83 -4.04
N GLY A 45 -20.57 -2.77 -3.20
CA GLY A 45 -21.31 -2.53 -1.97
C GLY A 45 -22.56 -1.66 -2.17
N LEU A 46 -22.59 -0.53 -1.47
CA LEU A 46 -23.68 0.45 -1.53
C LEU A 46 -23.53 1.51 -2.65
N SER A 47 -22.52 1.38 -3.50
CA SER A 47 -22.26 2.25 -4.64
C SER A 47 -22.50 1.52 -5.98
N PRO A 48 -23.73 1.03 -6.27
CA PRO A 48 -24.00 0.24 -7.46
C PRO A 48 -23.79 1.09 -8.72
N SER A 49 -23.35 0.44 -9.80
CA SER A 49 -23.23 1.05 -11.13
C SER A 49 -23.73 0.07 -12.18
N ALA A 50 -24.51 0.57 -13.14
CA ALA A 50 -25.00 -0.25 -14.26
C ALA A 50 -23.85 -0.70 -15.20
N SER A 51 -22.75 0.05 -15.23
CA SER A 51 -21.58 -0.24 -16.06
C SER A 51 -20.31 0.15 -15.31
N PRO A 52 -19.95 -0.60 -14.24
CA PRO A 52 -18.77 -0.27 -13.45
C PRO A 52 -17.51 -0.44 -14.31
N ARG A 53 -16.57 0.47 -14.14
CA ARG A 53 -15.24 0.41 -14.72
C ARG A 53 -14.23 0.14 -13.61
N PHE A 54 -13.31 -0.77 -13.86
CA PHE A 54 -12.31 -1.18 -12.89
C PHE A 54 -10.89 -0.82 -13.33
N ASP A 55 -10.73 0.11 -14.29
CA ASP A 55 -9.44 0.71 -14.56
C ASP A 55 -9.03 1.67 -13.43
N LEU A 56 -7.72 1.86 -13.25
CA LEU A 56 -7.17 2.63 -12.13
C LEU A 56 -7.62 4.09 -12.12
N GLU A 57 -7.78 4.71 -13.29
CA GLU A 57 -8.22 6.10 -13.42
C GLU A 57 -9.65 6.27 -12.92
N SER A 58 -10.55 5.37 -13.35
CA SER A 58 -11.95 5.38 -12.91
C SER A 58 -12.08 5.15 -11.41
N LEU A 59 -11.32 4.21 -10.84
CA LEU A 59 -11.33 3.94 -9.39
C LEU A 59 -10.68 5.08 -8.58
N ALA A 60 -9.65 5.71 -9.11
CA ALA A 60 -9.02 6.87 -8.47
C ALA A 60 -9.92 8.11 -8.48
N ALA A 61 -10.85 8.22 -9.45
CA ALA A 61 -11.79 9.34 -9.55
C ALA A 61 -12.82 9.39 -8.40
N ASP A 62 -13.05 8.28 -7.70
CA ASP A 62 -13.89 8.28 -6.49
C ASP A 62 -13.31 9.20 -5.41
N ILE A 63 -11.96 9.31 -5.31
CA ILE A 63 -11.29 10.08 -4.24
C ILE A 63 -11.54 11.59 -4.38
N PRO A 64 -11.24 12.26 -5.51
CA PRO A 64 -11.54 13.68 -5.67
C PRO A 64 -13.03 13.96 -5.57
N ALA A 65 -13.91 13.09 -6.10
CA ALA A 65 -15.37 13.26 -5.96
C ALA A 65 -15.80 13.31 -4.49
N LEU A 66 -15.24 12.46 -3.64
CA LEU A 66 -15.47 12.48 -2.20
C LEU A 66 -14.92 13.74 -1.54
N LEU A 67 -13.69 14.13 -1.85
CA LEU A 67 -13.08 15.32 -1.26
C LEU A 67 -13.85 16.58 -1.61
N ASP A 68 -14.24 16.74 -2.87
CA ASP A 68 -15.00 17.90 -3.36
C ASP A 68 -16.40 17.92 -2.77
N GLY A 69 -17.10 16.78 -2.76
CA GLY A 69 -18.43 16.65 -2.15
C GLY A 69 -18.48 16.92 -0.65
N LEU A 70 -17.34 16.74 0.04
CA LEU A 70 -17.19 17.00 1.48
C LEU A 70 -16.52 18.34 1.79
N ALA A 71 -16.25 19.17 0.78
CA ALA A 71 -15.53 20.43 0.86
C ALA A 71 -14.16 20.28 1.59
N LEU A 72 -13.38 19.26 1.20
CA LEU A 72 -12.07 18.99 1.75
C LEU A 72 -10.99 19.28 0.69
N ASP A 73 -10.16 20.27 0.97
CA ASP A 73 -9.03 20.60 0.10
C ASP A 73 -7.98 19.49 0.10
N ARG A 74 -7.80 18.81 1.25
CA ARG A 74 -6.73 17.84 1.46
C ARG A 74 -7.13 16.78 2.50
N ALA A 75 -6.67 15.52 2.28
CA ALA A 75 -6.83 14.44 3.24
C ALA A 75 -5.61 13.52 3.30
N ALA A 76 -5.51 12.73 4.37
CA ALA A 76 -4.67 11.54 4.37
C ALA A 76 -5.43 10.39 3.69
N LEU A 77 -4.71 9.51 2.99
CA LEU A 77 -5.28 8.31 2.38
C LEU A 77 -4.75 7.07 3.08
N PHE A 78 -5.63 6.11 3.34
CA PHE A 78 -5.27 4.77 3.78
C PHE A 78 -5.72 3.79 2.70
N GLY A 79 -4.78 3.27 1.92
CA GLY A 79 -5.04 2.30 0.86
C GLY A 79 -4.93 0.86 1.38
N ASN A 80 -6.06 0.13 1.34
CA ASN A 80 -6.14 -1.25 1.81
C ASN A 80 -5.99 -2.22 0.63
N ILE A 81 -4.92 -2.99 0.62
CA ILE A 81 -4.57 -4.01 -0.39
C ILE A 81 -4.67 -3.42 -1.81
N THR A 82 -5.67 -3.79 -2.61
CA THR A 82 -5.87 -3.28 -3.96
C THR A 82 -6.28 -1.81 -4.01
N GLY A 83 -6.90 -1.29 -2.94
CA GLY A 83 -7.21 0.13 -2.78
C GLY A 83 -5.98 1.03 -2.69
N GLY A 84 -4.81 0.44 -2.44
CA GLY A 84 -3.54 1.17 -2.50
C GLY A 84 -3.20 1.68 -3.89
N LEU A 85 -3.60 0.97 -4.96
CA LEU A 85 -3.28 1.38 -6.33
C LEU A 85 -4.03 2.66 -6.75
N PRO A 86 -5.37 2.76 -6.62
CA PRO A 86 -6.06 4.03 -6.89
C PRO A 86 -5.62 5.15 -5.93
N ALA A 87 -5.27 4.85 -4.67
CA ALA A 87 -4.73 5.84 -3.75
C ALA A 87 -3.38 6.40 -4.23
N MET A 88 -2.47 5.54 -4.72
CA MET A 88 -1.19 5.95 -5.31
C MET A 88 -1.38 6.72 -6.61
N THR A 89 -2.29 6.27 -7.48
CA THR A 89 -2.65 6.98 -8.73
C THR A 89 -3.11 8.40 -8.42
N PHE A 90 -4.03 8.57 -7.49
CA PHE A 90 -4.50 9.89 -7.09
C PHE A 90 -3.40 10.74 -6.45
N ALA A 91 -2.59 10.17 -5.54
CA ALA A 91 -1.53 10.88 -4.83
C ALA A 91 -0.43 11.39 -5.78
N ALA A 92 -0.07 10.62 -6.80
CA ALA A 92 0.91 11.01 -7.82
C ALA A 92 0.39 12.16 -8.70
N ALA A 93 -0.87 12.10 -9.11
CA ALA A 93 -1.49 13.11 -9.96
C ALA A 93 -1.88 14.40 -9.21
N ASN A 94 -2.10 14.32 -7.88
CA ASN A 94 -2.63 15.42 -7.07
C ASN A 94 -1.81 15.64 -5.77
N PRO A 95 -0.52 15.97 -5.84
CA PRO A 95 0.36 16.06 -4.67
C PRO A 95 -0.10 17.07 -3.62
N GLY A 96 -0.83 18.13 -4.04
CA GLY A 96 -1.41 19.11 -3.12
C GLY A 96 -2.63 18.63 -2.33
N ARG A 97 -3.32 17.58 -2.81
CA ARG A 97 -4.57 17.06 -2.23
C ARG A 97 -4.35 15.91 -1.23
N VAL A 98 -3.15 15.33 -1.18
CA VAL A 98 -2.82 14.23 -0.26
C VAL A 98 -1.82 14.69 0.78
N SER A 99 -2.19 14.61 2.07
CA SER A 99 -1.30 15.00 3.17
C SER A 99 -0.35 13.88 3.57
N HIS A 100 -0.82 12.65 3.58
CA HIS A 100 -0.12 11.43 3.96
C HIS A 100 -0.72 10.27 3.19
N LEU A 101 0.10 9.25 2.93
CA LEU A 101 -0.34 8.00 2.32
C LEU A 101 0.06 6.84 3.23
N VAL A 102 -0.90 6.04 3.67
CA VAL A 102 -0.67 4.77 4.38
C VAL A 102 -1.10 3.64 3.46
N LEU A 103 -0.22 2.69 3.22
CA LEU A 103 -0.46 1.54 2.35
C LEU A 103 -0.40 0.25 3.17
N TRP A 104 -1.53 -0.43 3.29
CA TRP A 104 -1.67 -1.67 4.04
C TRP A 104 -1.67 -2.88 3.11
N ASN A 105 -0.63 -3.72 3.19
CA ASN A 105 -0.46 -4.91 2.33
C ASN A 105 -0.59 -4.62 0.82
N SER A 106 -0.26 -3.41 0.39
CA SER A 106 -0.40 -2.96 -1.00
C SER A 106 0.83 -3.30 -1.84
N PHE A 107 0.68 -3.19 -3.13
CA PHE A 107 1.69 -3.53 -4.15
C PHE A 107 1.61 -2.54 -5.32
N ALA A 108 2.64 -2.53 -6.18
CA ALA A 108 2.70 -1.60 -7.32
C ALA A 108 1.99 -2.14 -8.57
N ARG A 109 2.02 -3.46 -8.80
CA ARG A 109 1.51 -4.09 -10.01
C ARG A 109 0.64 -5.30 -9.68
N ASN A 110 -0.44 -5.49 -10.44
CA ASN A 110 -1.25 -6.70 -10.27
C ASN A 110 -0.46 -7.98 -10.53
N THR A 111 0.51 -7.96 -11.44
CA THR A 111 1.40 -9.11 -11.70
C THR A 111 2.21 -9.51 -10.48
N ASP A 112 2.58 -8.58 -9.60
CA ASP A 112 3.28 -8.87 -8.35
C ASP A 112 2.39 -9.64 -7.37
N HIS A 113 1.11 -9.28 -7.32
CA HIS A 113 0.11 -9.97 -6.52
C HIS A 113 -0.30 -11.31 -7.16
N GLY A 114 -0.52 -11.30 -8.48
CA GLY A 114 -0.89 -12.49 -9.27
C GLY A 114 0.22 -13.54 -9.40
N ALA A 115 1.49 -13.19 -9.13
CA ALA A 115 2.60 -14.16 -9.07
C ALA A 115 2.50 -15.13 -7.87
N ASN A 116 1.59 -14.87 -6.90
CA ASN A 116 1.34 -15.80 -5.82
C ASN A 116 0.48 -16.99 -6.32
N PRO A 117 1.02 -18.23 -6.40
CA PRO A 117 0.29 -19.39 -6.90
C PRO A 117 -1.01 -19.69 -6.15
N ARG A 118 -1.06 -19.31 -4.85
CA ARG A 118 -2.28 -19.49 -4.03
C ARG A 118 -3.40 -18.60 -4.53
N LEU A 119 -3.11 -17.33 -4.88
CA LEU A 119 -4.11 -16.42 -5.43
C LEU A 119 -4.63 -16.88 -6.77
N THR A 120 -3.75 -17.34 -7.68
CA THR A 120 -4.14 -17.87 -8.97
C THR A 120 -5.12 -19.03 -8.82
N SER A 121 -4.81 -19.98 -7.92
CA SER A 121 -5.70 -21.11 -7.65
C SER A 121 -7.03 -20.68 -7.03
N LEU A 122 -7.01 -19.74 -6.08
CA LEU A 122 -8.23 -19.22 -5.45
C LEU A 122 -9.12 -18.49 -6.47
N PHE A 123 -8.55 -17.61 -7.30
CA PHE A 123 -9.32 -16.87 -8.30
C PHE A 123 -9.94 -17.78 -9.37
N ALA A 124 -9.29 -18.92 -9.69
CA ALA A 124 -9.89 -19.91 -10.59
C ALA A 124 -11.18 -20.52 -9.99
N MET A 125 -11.27 -20.65 -8.68
CA MET A 125 -12.48 -21.15 -8.00
C MET A 125 -13.65 -20.16 -8.06
N ALA A 126 -13.39 -18.85 -8.15
CA ALA A 126 -14.44 -17.83 -8.19
C ALA A 126 -15.45 -18.04 -9.33
N ALA A 127 -15.02 -18.70 -10.43
CA ALA A 127 -15.87 -19.01 -11.59
C ALA A 127 -16.76 -20.24 -11.39
N THR A 128 -16.33 -21.18 -10.55
CA THR A 128 -16.96 -22.49 -10.43
C THR A 128 -17.73 -22.65 -9.11
N ASP A 129 -17.23 -22.04 -8.04
CA ASP A 129 -17.82 -22.11 -6.72
C ASP A 129 -17.55 -20.83 -5.94
N TRP A 130 -18.48 -19.89 -6.04
CA TRP A 130 -18.38 -18.57 -5.42
C TRP A 130 -18.34 -18.63 -3.90
N GLU A 131 -19.10 -19.53 -3.29
CA GLU A 131 -19.15 -19.68 -1.84
C GLU A 131 -17.82 -20.22 -1.30
N LEU A 132 -17.32 -21.31 -1.88
CA LEU A 132 -16.03 -21.89 -1.52
C LEU A 132 -14.88 -20.90 -1.78
N PHE A 133 -14.93 -20.14 -2.87
CA PHE A 133 -13.95 -19.08 -3.15
C PHE A 133 -13.92 -18.04 -2.04
N THR A 134 -15.09 -17.46 -1.69
CA THR A 134 -15.15 -16.38 -0.69
C THR A 134 -14.70 -16.84 0.68
N GLU A 135 -15.04 -18.06 1.10
CA GLU A 135 -14.56 -18.65 2.34
C GLU A 135 -13.04 -18.90 2.29
N SER A 136 -12.55 -19.51 1.23
CA SER A 136 -11.13 -19.88 1.09
C SER A 136 -10.21 -18.67 1.03
N ILE A 137 -10.57 -17.63 0.27
CA ILE A 137 -9.74 -16.41 0.16
C ILE A 137 -9.70 -15.66 1.49
N SER A 138 -10.80 -15.61 2.22
CA SER A 138 -10.89 -14.98 3.53
C SER A 138 -10.04 -15.73 4.58
N GLN A 139 -10.09 -17.05 4.60
CA GLN A 139 -9.24 -17.88 5.46
C GLN A 139 -7.75 -17.68 5.13
N ALA A 140 -7.39 -17.66 3.83
CA ALA A 140 -6.02 -17.45 3.40
C ALA A 140 -5.48 -16.06 3.79
N ALA A 141 -6.30 -15.01 3.65
CA ALA A 141 -5.95 -13.65 4.05
C ALA A 141 -5.67 -13.54 5.56
N LEU A 142 -6.38 -14.29 6.39
CA LEU A 142 -6.18 -14.33 7.85
C LEU A 142 -5.19 -15.42 8.31
N GLY A 143 -4.54 -16.11 7.37
CA GLY A 143 -3.58 -17.17 7.69
C GLY A 143 -4.17 -18.34 8.48
N TRP A 144 -5.47 -18.63 8.32
CA TRP A 144 -6.23 -19.69 9.02
C TRP A 144 -6.21 -19.57 10.55
N ARG A 145 -6.12 -18.37 11.10
CA ARG A 145 -6.02 -18.15 12.55
C ARG A 145 -7.34 -17.81 13.21
N ASP A 146 -8.26 -17.20 12.46
CA ASP A 146 -9.54 -16.69 12.95
C ASP A 146 -10.66 -17.03 11.97
N SER A 147 -11.26 -18.20 12.18
CA SER A 147 -12.34 -18.69 11.31
C SER A 147 -13.64 -17.92 11.46
N GLU A 148 -13.87 -17.23 12.58
CA GLU A 148 -15.06 -16.40 12.77
C GLU A 148 -14.92 -15.10 11.97
N ALA A 149 -13.80 -14.41 12.10
CA ALA A 149 -13.49 -13.25 11.29
C ALA A 149 -13.46 -13.58 9.78
N ALA A 150 -12.92 -14.74 9.39
CA ALA A 150 -12.91 -15.18 8.01
C ALA A 150 -14.33 -15.35 7.44
N ARG A 151 -15.27 -15.91 8.20
CA ARG A 151 -16.69 -15.97 7.79
C ARG A 151 -17.30 -14.57 7.63
N GLY A 152 -16.97 -13.64 8.54
CA GLY A 152 -17.39 -12.22 8.41
C GLY A 152 -16.88 -11.58 7.14
N TRP A 153 -15.60 -11.77 6.80
CA TRP A 153 -15.01 -11.28 5.57
C TRP A 153 -15.59 -11.95 4.31
N ALA A 154 -15.85 -13.25 4.34
CA ALA A 154 -16.52 -13.96 3.25
C ALA A 154 -17.94 -13.42 3.01
N ALA A 155 -18.70 -13.18 4.07
CA ALA A 155 -20.02 -12.55 3.97
C ALA A 155 -19.93 -11.13 3.41
N THR A 156 -18.92 -10.35 3.83
CA THR A 156 -18.67 -9.01 3.29
C THR A 156 -18.38 -9.04 1.80
N LEU A 157 -17.53 -9.96 1.34
CA LEU A 157 -17.20 -10.11 -0.07
C LEU A 157 -18.46 -10.48 -0.90
N ARG A 158 -19.29 -11.40 -0.39
CA ARG A 158 -20.56 -11.75 -1.06
C ARG A 158 -21.57 -10.61 -1.09
N ALA A 159 -21.55 -9.74 -0.08
CA ALA A 159 -22.38 -8.54 -0.05
C ALA A 159 -21.84 -7.42 -0.97
N ALA A 160 -20.52 -7.37 -1.15
CA ALA A 160 -19.83 -6.32 -1.90
C ALA A 160 -20.03 -6.45 -3.42
N THR A 161 -20.07 -7.68 -3.94
CA THR A 161 -20.06 -7.93 -5.38
C THR A 161 -20.68 -9.28 -5.73
N GLU A 162 -21.13 -9.37 -7.00
CA GLU A 162 -21.60 -10.63 -7.60
C GLU A 162 -20.49 -11.30 -8.42
N PRO A 163 -20.55 -12.63 -8.64
CA PRO A 163 -19.56 -13.39 -9.41
C PRO A 163 -19.21 -12.77 -10.76
N VAL A 164 -20.21 -12.33 -11.52
CA VAL A 164 -20.03 -11.73 -12.87
C VAL A 164 -19.24 -10.42 -12.79
N SER A 165 -19.58 -9.55 -11.86
CA SER A 165 -18.88 -8.28 -11.64
C SER A 165 -17.45 -8.52 -11.16
N PHE A 166 -17.26 -9.49 -10.27
CA PHE A 166 -15.94 -9.87 -9.76
C PHE A 166 -15.04 -10.43 -10.87
N HIS A 167 -15.57 -11.21 -11.82
CA HIS A 167 -14.82 -11.68 -12.98
C HIS A 167 -14.37 -10.56 -13.90
N ARG A 168 -15.24 -9.58 -14.16
CA ARG A 168 -14.85 -8.37 -14.90
C ARG A 168 -13.72 -7.64 -14.21
N TYR A 169 -13.85 -7.41 -12.91
CA TYR A 169 -12.80 -6.82 -12.10
C TYR A 169 -11.47 -7.60 -12.21
N LEU A 170 -11.50 -8.94 -12.11
CA LEU A 170 -10.30 -9.78 -12.27
C LEU A 170 -9.65 -9.64 -13.66
N ALA A 171 -10.46 -9.48 -14.71
CA ALA A 171 -9.97 -9.28 -16.06
C ALA A 171 -9.34 -7.89 -16.25
N GLU A 172 -10.02 -6.83 -15.80
CA GLU A 172 -9.56 -5.45 -15.97
C GLU A 172 -8.31 -5.15 -15.11
N ARG A 173 -8.23 -5.71 -13.90
CA ARG A 173 -7.06 -5.51 -13.02
C ARG A 173 -5.76 -6.15 -13.53
N GLN A 174 -5.79 -7.00 -14.54
CA GLN A 174 -4.56 -7.58 -15.11
C GLN A 174 -3.60 -6.50 -15.63
N SER A 175 -4.12 -5.39 -16.10
CA SER A 175 -3.34 -4.24 -16.59
C SER A 175 -2.89 -3.26 -15.51
N TRP A 176 -3.28 -3.46 -14.24
CA TRP A 176 -2.95 -2.51 -13.18
C TRP A 176 -1.45 -2.48 -12.88
N ASP A 177 -0.86 -1.34 -13.14
CA ASP A 177 0.54 -1.03 -12.86
C ASP A 177 0.68 0.47 -12.55
N VAL A 178 1.19 0.80 -11.37
CA VAL A 178 1.46 2.17 -10.94
C VAL A 178 2.96 2.42 -10.77
N THR A 179 3.81 1.53 -11.27
CA THR A 179 5.27 1.59 -11.06
C THR A 179 5.85 2.93 -11.50
N ASP A 180 5.45 3.43 -12.68
CA ASP A 180 5.95 4.70 -13.22
C ASP A 180 5.44 5.93 -12.44
N LEU A 181 4.37 5.77 -11.65
CA LEU A 181 3.79 6.84 -10.85
C LEU A 181 4.47 7.01 -9.48
N LEU A 182 5.14 5.97 -8.97
CA LEU A 182 5.65 5.94 -7.60
C LEU A 182 6.65 7.06 -7.31
N ALA A 183 7.50 7.40 -8.28
CA ALA A 183 8.47 8.49 -8.15
C ALA A 183 7.82 9.88 -8.05
N HIS A 184 6.56 10.02 -8.44
CA HIS A 184 5.81 11.28 -8.41
C HIS A 184 5.02 11.49 -7.11
N ILE A 185 4.93 10.47 -6.24
CA ILE A 185 4.27 10.58 -4.94
C ILE A 185 5.14 11.43 -4.01
N GLN A 186 4.67 12.65 -3.68
CA GLN A 186 5.43 13.63 -2.91
C GLN A 186 5.10 13.62 -1.42
N CYS A 187 3.91 13.12 -1.04
CA CYS A 187 3.50 13.10 0.36
C CYS A 187 4.29 12.05 1.16
N PRO A 188 4.47 12.27 2.48
CA PRO A 188 4.96 11.23 3.38
C PRO A 188 4.14 9.96 3.21
N THR A 189 4.83 8.81 3.07
CA THR A 189 4.19 7.53 2.81
C THR A 189 4.65 6.48 3.82
N LEU A 190 3.71 5.75 4.41
CA LEU A 190 3.96 4.62 5.31
C LEU A 190 3.48 3.34 4.63
N VAL A 191 4.39 2.44 4.33
CA VAL A 191 4.08 1.11 3.76
C VAL A 191 4.13 0.09 4.87
N LEU A 192 2.99 -0.51 5.16
CA LEU A 192 2.79 -1.50 6.22
C LEU A 192 2.58 -2.89 5.64
N PHE A 193 3.32 -3.85 6.14
CA PHE A 193 3.21 -5.26 5.79
C PHE A 193 2.81 -6.09 6.99
N ASP A 194 1.71 -6.81 6.88
CA ASP A 194 1.26 -7.80 7.85
C ASP A 194 1.76 -9.20 7.47
N PRO A 195 2.71 -9.78 8.24
CA PRO A 195 3.26 -11.10 7.93
C PRO A 195 2.26 -12.25 8.13
N THR A 196 1.12 -11.99 8.75
CA THR A 196 0.07 -13.00 8.91
C THR A 196 -0.79 -13.16 7.67
N ASN A 197 -0.85 -12.15 6.81
CA ASN A 197 -1.55 -12.22 5.54
C ASN A 197 -0.76 -13.08 4.53
N ARG A 198 -1.27 -14.28 4.24
CA ARG A 198 -0.63 -15.25 3.33
C ARG A 198 -0.70 -14.86 1.86
N LEU A 199 -1.47 -13.83 1.53
CA LEU A 199 -1.66 -13.34 0.17
C LEU A 199 -0.75 -12.15 -0.16
N ALA A 200 -0.22 -11.46 0.86
CA ALA A 200 0.72 -10.36 0.71
C ALA A 200 2.18 -10.86 0.60
N SER A 201 3.05 -10.03 0.01
CA SER A 201 4.48 -10.28 -0.10
C SER A 201 5.28 -9.16 0.57
N GLU A 202 6.15 -9.52 1.51
CA GLU A 202 7.04 -8.55 2.16
C GLU A 202 8.03 -7.94 1.17
N GLU A 203 8.58 -8.75 0.28
CA GLU A 203 9.52 -8.29 -0.75
C GLU A 203 8.88 -7.20 -1.61
N ARG A 204 7.64 -7.42 -2.08
CA ARG A 204 6.91 -6.43 -2.89
C ARG A 204 6.54 -5.17 -2.11
N SER A 205 6.20 -5.31 -0.83
CA SER A 205 5.97 -4.15 0.03
C SER A 205 7.24 -3.33 0.27
N ARG A 206 8.41 -3.99 0.39
CA ARG A 206 9.71 -3.30 0.48
C ARG A 206 10.10 -2.62 -0.83
N GLU A 207 9.91 -3.28 -1.98
CA GLU A 207 10.13 -2.70 -3.30
C GLU A 207 9.24 -1.46 -3.52
N LEU A 208 7.97 -1.56 -3.14
CA LEU A 208 7.03 -0.44 -3.18
C LEU A 208 7.54 0.75 -2.37
N ALA A 209 7.95 0.53 -1.12
CA ALA A 209 8.48 1.58 -0.27
C ALA A 209 9.79 2.17 -0.84
N ALA A 210 10.66 1.34 -1.42
CA ALA A 210 11.92 1.78 -2.01
C ALA A 210 11.71 2.66 -3.26
N ALA A 211 10.59 2.48 -3.98
CA ALA A 211 10.28 3.23 -5.19
C ALA A 211 9.62 4.60 -4.93
N ILE A 212 9.04 4.81 -3.75
CA ILE A 212 8.39 6.08 -3.35
C ILE A 212 9.40 6.96 -2.59
N PRO A 213 9.67 8.20 -3.02
CA PRO A 213 10.76 9.03 -2.46
C PRO A 213 10.71 9.29 -0.95
N ASN A 214 9.51 9.45 -0.39
CA ASN A 214 9.30 9.78 1.02
C ASN A 214 8.59 8.64 1.78
N ALA A 215 8.90 7.39 1.43
CA ALA A 215 8.26 6.24 2.06
C ALA A 215 9.13 5.59 3.12
N THR A 216 8.45 5.13 4.18
CA THR A 216 9.01 4.27 5.22
C THR A 216 8.31 2.92 5.16
N PHE A 217 9.07 1.82 5.16
CA PHE A 217 8.54 0.47 5.28
C PHE A 217 8.57 0.04 6.74
N MET A 218 7.46 -0.57 7.20
CA MET A 218 7.43 -1.22 8.52
C MET A 218 6.66 -2.53 8.48
N ARG A 219 7.13 -3.52 9.23
CA ARG A 219 6.30 -4.67 9.58
C ARG A 219 5.28 -4.23 10.61
N ALA A 220 4.06 -4.68 10.43
CA ALA A 220 2.94 -4.35 11.28
C ALA A 220 2.34 -5.62 11.88
N THR A 221 1.56 -5.46 12.90
CA THR A 221 0.75 -6.51 13.48
C THR A 221 -0.73 -6.27 13.19
N SER A 222 -1.51 -7.33 13.14
CA SER A 222 -2.93 -7.26 12.82
C SER A 222 -3.76 -8.14 13.72
N GLU A 223 -5.00 -7.73 13.90
CA GLU A 223 -6.07 -8.55 14.45
C GLU A 223 -7.12 -8.75 13.37
N SER A 224 -7.38 -10.01 13.04
CA SER A 224 -8.40 -10.36 12.04
C SER A 224 -8.30 -9.60 10.70
N GLY A 225 -7.06 -9.35 10.23
CA GLY A 225 -6.75 -8.71 8.95
C GLY A 225 -6.73 -7.17 8.95
N MET A 226 -7.03 -6.54 10.08
CA MET A 226 -6.95 -5.08 10.25
C MET A 226 -5.82 -4.68 11.21
N PRO A 227 -5.24 -3.47 11.08
CA PRO A 227 -4.27 -2.96 12.04
C PRO A 227 -4.76 -3.08 13.48
N ASP A 228 -3.96 -3.70 14.34
CA ASP A 228 -4.22 -3.80 15.78
C ASP A 228 -3.79 -2.53 16.53
N ALA A 229 -3.98 -2.50 17.85
CA ALA A 229 -3.71 -1.32 18.66
C ALA A 229 -2.26 -0.80 18.55
N PRO A 230 -1.19 -1.64 18.58
CA PRO A 230 0.17 -1.19 18.32
C PRO A 230 0.35 -0.55 16.94
N THR A 231 -0.20 -1.16 15.90
CA THR A 231 -0.11 -0.65 14.53
C THR A 231 -0.92 0.63 14.35
N ILE A 232 -2.09 0.74 14.98
CA ILE A 232 -2.87 1.99 15.01
C ILE A 232 -2.07 3.10 15.67
N ALA A 233 -1.40 2.86 16.79
CA ALA A 233 -0.55 3.85 17.46
C ALA A 233 0.60 4.33 16.55
N LEU A 234 1.20 3.42 15.78
CA LEU A 234 2.21 3.73 14.78
C LEU A 234 1.65 4.63 13.66
N ILE A 235 0.47 4.30 13.11
CA ILE A 235 -0.21 5.12 12.10
C ILE A 235 -0.50 6.52 12.67
N GLU A 236 -1.04 6.60 13.88
CA GLU A 236 -1.33 7.85 14.56
C GLU A 236 -0.06 8.70 14.76
N GLN A 237 1.05 8.09 15.16
CA GLN A 237 2.34 8.76 15.27
C GLN A 237 2.79 9.29 13.92
N PHE A 238 2.80 8.46 12.88
CA PHE A 238 3.15 8.87 11.52
C PHE A 238 2.32 10.06 11.03
N LEU A 239 1.01 10.04 11.25
CA LEU A 239 0.11 11.13 10.86
C LEU A 239 0.35 12.43 11.65
N ARG A 240 0.88 12.35 12.87
CA ARG A 240 1.26 13.54 13.67
C ARG A 240 2.62 14.09 13.26
N ASP A 241 3.62 13.23 13.12
CA ASP A 241 5.03 13.64 12.94
C ASP A 241 5.23 14.28 11.56
N ALA A 242 4.55 13.83 10.55
CA ALA A 242 4.60 14.43 9.22
C ALA A 242 3.89 15.80 9.13
N LYS A 243 3.19 16.28 10.16
CA LYS A 243 2.73 17.69 10.27
C LYS A 243 3.87 18.65 10.59
N THR A 244 4.92 18.15 11.23
CA THR A 244 6.09 18.93 11.68
C THR A 244 7.36 18.61 10.90
N ALA A 245 7.36 17.52 10.16
CA ALA A 245 8.49 17.15 9.32
C ALA A 245 8.37 17.87 7.97
N THR A 246 9.02 18.97 7.85
CA THR A 246 10.21 18.97 6.98
C THR A 246 10.95 17.68 7.33
N PHE A 247 10.64 16.54 6.67
CA PHE A 247 11.56 15.41 6.67
C PHE A 247 12.88 16.04 6.25
N ASP A 248 13.88 15.97 7.14
CA ASP A 248 15.25 16.23 6.77
C ASP A 248 15.52 15.24 5.65
N ARG A 249 15.27 15.69 4.42
CA ARG A 249 15.58 14.90 3.24
C ARG A 249 17.05 14.60 3.35
N PRO A 250 17.45 13.36 3.28
CA PRO A 250 18.87 13.07 3.18
C PRO A 250 19.45 13.99 2.11
N PRO A 251 20.58 14.61 2.36
CA PRO A 251 21.15 15.62 1.47
C PRO A 251 21.24 15.05 0.04
N GLY A 252 21.01 15.92 -0.95
CA GLY A 252 21.00 15.53 -2.37
C GLY A 252 19.69 14.90 -2.86
N GLY A 253 18.61 14.91 -2.05
CA GLY A 253 17.32 14.34 -2.45
C GLY A 253 17.31 12.82 -2.49
N LEU A 254 18.24 12.17 -1.77
CA LEU A 254 18.31 10.73 -1.61
C LEU A 254 17.06 10.22 -0.87
N SER A 255 16.55 9.06 -1.25
CA SER A 255 15.57 8.33 -0.44
C SER A 255 16.26 7.63 0.74
N LEU A 256 15.51 7.29 1.79
CA LEU A 256 16.05 6.53 2.92
C LEU A 256 16.69 5.21 2.45
N ARG A 257 16.10 4.54 1.45
CA ARG A 257 16.65 3.29 0.90
C ARG A 257 17.96 3.51 0.14
N GLU A 258 18.10 4.63 -0.56
CA GLU A 258 19.38 5.01 -1.18
C GLU A 258 20.44 5.31 -0.13
N VAL A 259 20.05 5.86 1.03
CA VAL A 259 20.95 6.03 2.17
C VAL A 259 21.35 4.67 2.75
N ASP A 260 20.42 3.71 2.90
CA ASP A 260 20.78 2.35 3.35
C ASP A 260 21.77 1.68 2.39
N VAL A 261 21.53 1.80 1.08
CA VAL A 261 22.47 1.30 0.06
C VAL A 261 23.82 2.01 0.16
N LEU A 262 23.85 3.33 0.40
CA LEU A 262 25.10 4.09 0.61
C LEU A 262 25.84 3.67 1.86
N ARG A 263 25.13 3.38 2.95
CA ARG A 263 25.74 2.88 4.20
C ARG A 263 26.44 1.54 3.97
N GLU A 264 25.75 0.59 3.33
CA GLU A 264 26.35 -0.68 2.98
C GLU A 264 27.50 -0.52 1.96
N LEU A 265 27.36 0.42 1.02
CA LEU A 265 28.41 0.75 0.07
C LEU A 265 29.69 1.24 0.77
N ALA A 266 29.52 2.07 1.80
CA ALA A 266 30.63 2.63 2.59
C ALA A 266 31.39 1.57 3.39
N THR A 267 30.75 0.46 3.79
CA THR A 267 31.44 -0.69 4.41
C THR A 267 32.34 -1.45 3.43
N GLY A 268 32.32 -1.13 2.15
CA GLY A 268 33.04 -1.84 1.09
C GLY A 268 32.28 -3.04 0.52
N ALA A 269 31.03 -3.29 0.93
CA ALA A 269 30.25 -4.45 0.51
C ALA A 269 30.00 -4.47 -1.00
N THR A 270 30.12 -5.58 -1.67
CA THR A 270 29.78 -5.78 -3.09
C THR A 270 28.27 -5.66 -3.32
N ASN A 271 27.84 -5.49 -4.57
CA ASN A 271 26.40 -5.44 -4.87
C ASN A 271 25.64 -6.71 -4.44
N ALA A 272 26.29 -7.86 -4.46
CA ALA A 272 25.73 -9.13 -4.00
C ALA A 272 25.54 -9.12 -2.48
N GLU A 273 26.54 -8.68 -1.71
CA GLU A 273 26.46 -8.56 -0.25
C GLU A 273 25.46 -7.50 0.18
N ILE A 274 25.39 -6.37 -0.52
CA ILE A 274 24.36 -5.35 -0.28
C ILE A 274 22.96 -5.93 -0.52
N ALA A 275 22.79 -6.68 -1.62
CA ALA A 275 21.53 -7.33 -1.95
C ALA A 275 21.08 -8.30 -0.86
N GLU A 276 22.02 -9.13 -0.36
CA GLU A 276 21.78 -10.07 0.73
C GLU A 276 21.40 -9.35 2.04
N ARG A 277 22.23 -8.40 2.51
CA ARG A 277 22.04 -7.66 3.76
C ARG A 277 20.76 -6.86 3.77
N LEU A 278 20.43 -6.25 2.63
CA LEU A 278 19.21 -5.44 2.49
C LEU A 278 18.00 -6.25 2.01
N SER A 279 18.13 -7.56 1.79
CA SER A 279 17.07 -8.47 1.31
C SER A 279 16.38 -7.98 0.03
N ILE A 280 17.19 -7.60 -0.98
CA ILE A 280 16.73 -7.15 -2.32
C ILE A 280 17.52 -7.85 -3.42
N SER A 281 17.08 -7.75 -4.68
CA SER A 281 17.84 -8.29 -5.80
C SER A 281 19.07 -7.46 -6.14
N ILE A 282 20.11 -8.11 -6.71
CA ILE A 282 21.32 -7.42 -7.20
C ILE A 282 20.95 -6.34 -8.23
N ASN A 283 19.97 -6.61 -9.09
CA ASN A 283 19.47 -5.63 -10.06
C ASN A 283 18.83 -4.41 -9.38
N THR A 284 18.15 -4.61 -8.27
CA THR A 284 17.59 -3.52 -7.46
C THR A 284 18.70 -2.66 -6.85
N VAL A 285 19.79 -3.28 -6.35
CA VAL A 285 20.97 -2.54 -5.88
C VAL A 285 21.59 -1.72 -7.01
N ALA A 286 21.79 -2.31 -8.19
CA ALA A 286 22.36 -1.61 -9.34
C ALA A 286 21.51 -0.39 -9.74
N ARG A 287 20.18 -0.52 -9.73
CA ARG A 287 19.27 0.59 -9.99
C ARG A 287 19.38 1.69 -8.93
N HIS A 288 19.44 1.34 -7.65
CA HIS A 288 19.64 2.32 -6.59
C HIS A 288 20.97 3.07 -6.76
N LEU A 289 22.07 2.37 -7.09
CA LEU A 289 23.36 3.01 -7.34
C LEU A 289 23.30 3.99 -8.51
N THR A 290 22.61 3.66 -9.59
CA THR A 290 22.39 4.58 -10.71
C THR A 290 21.68 5.85 -10.25
N HIS A 291 20.59 5.72 -9.49
CA HIS A 291 19.87 6.87 -8.95
C HIS A 291 20.69 7.68 -7.96
N ILE A 292 21.46 7.01 -7.08
CA ILE A 292 22.39 7.66 -6.15
C ILE A 292 23.41 8.51 -6.93
N TYR A 293 24.02 7.95 -7.97
CA TYR A 293 25.01 8.68 -8.76
C TYR A 293 24.42 9.93 -9.41
N VAL A 294 23.23 9.80 -10.00
CA VAL A 294 22.52 10.97 -10.60
C VAL A 294 22.20 12.02 -9.54
N LYS A 295 21.66 11.63 -8.39
CA LYS A 295 21.23 12.55 -7.33
C LYS A 295 22.38 13.23 -6.59
N THR A 296 23.51 12.53 -6.44
CA THR A 296 24.69 13.04 -5.72
C THR A 296 25.70 13.72 -6.63
N GLY A 297 25.51 13.62 -7.95
CA GLY A 297 26.49 14.08 -8.94
C GLY A 297 27.77 13.23 -8.96
N SER A 298 27.71 11.99 -8.45
CA SER A 298 28.85 11.08 -8.40
C SER A 298 28.95 10.29 -9.71
N SER A 299 30.17 10.10 -10.20
CA SER A 299 30.43 9.34 -11.43
C SER A 299 30.75 7.87 -11.18
N ASN A 300 31.04 7.51 -9.92
CA ASN A 300 31.45 6.16 -9.53
C ASN A 300 31.20 5.92 -8.04
N ARG A 301 31.44 4.64 -7.64
CA ARG A 301 31.25 4.14 -6.28
C ARG A 301 32.04 4.94 -5.21
N VAL A 302 33.31 5.26 -5.52
CA VAL A 302 34.18 5.97 -4.57
C VAL A 302 33.69 7.38 -4.31
N GLU A 303 33.23 8.07 -5.35
CA GLU A 303 32.66 9.42 -5.22
C GLU A 303 31.35 9.42 -4.43
N ALA A 304 30.53 8.40 -4.60
CA ALA A 304 29.28 8.25 -3.83
C ALA A 304 29.56 8.04 -2.34
N VAL A 305 30.56 7.22 -1.99
CA VAL A 305 30.97 7.03 -0.59
C VAL A 305 31.52 8.34 -0.01
N ARG A 306 32.42 9.04 -0.72
CA ARG A 306 32.93 10.35 -0.29
C ARG A 306 31.82 11.39 -0.13
N TYR A 307 30.79 11.33 -0.94
CA TYR A 307 29.60 12.19 -0.77
C TYR A 307 28.90 11.87 0.55
N ALA A 308 28.68 10.58 0.84
CA ALA A 308 28.02 10.12 2.06
C ALA A 308 28.80 10.53 3.33
N GLU A 309 30.12 10.38 3.33
CA GLU A 309 31.03 10.82 4.42
C GLU A 309 30.92 12.34 4.65
N ARG A 310 31.03 13.15 3.58
CA ARG A 310 30.92 14.62 3.68
C ARG A 310 29.57 15.12 4.19
N ARG A 311 28.54 14.31 4.07
CA ARG A 311 27.16 14.63 4.49
C ARG A 311 26.73 13.92 5.77
N GLU A 312 27.68 13.29 6.46
CA GLU A 312 27.45 12.57 7.72
C GLU A 312 26.33 11.52 7.61
N LEU A 313 26.19 10.90 6.43
CA LEU A 313 25.22 9.83 6.19
C LEU A 313 25.75 8.46 6.60
N VAL A 314 27.06 8.35 6.75
CA VAL A 314 27.84 7.18 7.14
C VAL A 314 28.90 7.62 8.14
N ASP A 315 29.25 6.72 9.07
CA ASP A 315 30.32 6.94 10.06
C ASP A 315 31.70 6.78 9.44
#